data_68214b326f43072126c69a158e17dae5
#
_entry.id   68214b326f43072126c69a158e17dae5
#
_cell.length_a   1.000
_cell.length_b   1.000
_cell.length_c   1.000
_cell.angle_alpha   90.00
_cell.angle_beta   90.00
_cell.angle_gamma   90.00
#
_symmetry.space_group_name_H-M   'P 1'
#
loop_
_entity.id
_entity.type
_entity.pdbx_description
1 polymer ?
#
loop_
_entity_poly.entity_id
_entity_poly.type
_entity_poly.pdbx_seq_one_letter_code
_entity_poly.pdbx_strand_id
1 'polypeptide(L)'
;MGNTTEARTIYILLTRSGTWFSRLIHLATADSYTHASIGLDGPIGPFYSFARKYSHFALPAGLVEEQIGPELRTKRQQVPCCLYELSVSPEIYASLRRQISAMYAQRQRYHYNLLGALSCFFNLPLDRRDHYFCSQFVAGLLRDSGALELSKP
;
A
#
# COMPACT_ATOMS: atom_id res chain seq x y z
N MET A 1 7.36 27.16 -27.32
CA MET A 1 7.59 25.71 -27.28
C MET A 1 6.99 25.20 -26.00
N GLY A 2 5.75 24.68 -26.08
CA GLY A 2 5.06 24.13 -24.91
C GLY A 2 5.73 22.83 -24.50
N ASN A 3 6.30 22.83 -23.32
CA ASN A 3 6.75 21.59 -22.66
C ASN A 3 5.49 20.85 -22.27
N THR A 4 4.99 19.97 -23.13
CA THR A 4 3.95 19.00 -22.80
C THR A 4 4.58 18.03 -21.81
N THR A 5 4.45 18.37 -20.53
CA THR A 5 4.84 17.49 -19.43
C THR A 5 3.89 16.31 -19.48
N GLU A 6 4.32 15.21 -20.11
CA GLU A 6 3.51 14.01 -20.26
C GLU A 6 3.12 13.49 -18.87
N ALA A 7 1.81 13.41 -18.62
CA ALA A 7 1.29 12.84 -17.39
C ALA A 7 1.81 11.41 -17.19
N ARG A 8 2.09 11.06 -15.95
CA ARG A 8 2.56 9.72 -15.57
C ARG A 8 1.45 9.00 -14.81
N THR A 9 1.37 7.70 -14.99
CA THR A 9 0.38 6.88 -14.29
C THR A 9 1.00 6.20 -13.09
N ILE A 10 0.31 6.27 -11.97
CA ILE A 10 0.59 5.46 -10.78
C ILE A 10 -0.57 4.51 -10.54
N TYR A 11 -0.32 3.43 -9.83
CA TYR A 11 -1.26 2.33 -9.65
C TYR A 11 -1.46 2.07 -8.17
N ILE A 12 -2.72 1.95 -7.74
CA ILE A 12 -3.08 1.58 -6.37
C ILE A 12 -3.87 0.29 -6.45
N LEU A 13 -3.31 -0.77 -5.88
CA LEU A 13 -3.92 -2.08 -5.84
C LEU A 13 -4.51 -2.32 -4.45
N LEU A 14 -5.80 -2.59 -4.42
CA LEU A 14 -6.52 -3.04 -3.24
C LEU A 14 -6.83 -4.53 -3.37
N THR A 15 -6.55 -5.31 -2.33
CA THR A 15 -6.83 -6.75 -2.32
C THR A 15 -7.46 -7.18 -1.01
N ARG A 16 -8.17 -8.33 -1.05
CA ARG A 16 -8.67 -9.02 0.14
C ARG A 16 -8.04 -10.40 0.21
N SER A 17 -7.03 -10.55 1.05
CA SER A 17 -6.40 -11.87 1.26
C SER A 17 -7.32 -12.78 2.09
N GLY A 18 -7.26 -14.09 1.84
CA GLY A 18 -8.05 -15.10 2.59
C GLY A 18 -7.49 -15.45 3.97
N THR A 19 -6.59 -14.65 4.54
CA THR A 19 -5.97 -14.93 5.84
C THR A 19 -6.92 -14.61 6.99
N TRP A 20 -6.75 -15.27 8.15
CA TRP A 20 -7.55 -15.00 9.34
C TRP A 20 -7.49 -13.53 9.78
N PHE A 21 -6.32 -12.89 9.64
CA PHE A 21 -6.12 -11.47 9.97
C PHE A 21 -6.91 -10.56 9.02
N SER A 22 -6.89 -10.85 7.72
CA SER A 22 -7.71 -10.15 6.74
C SER A 22 -9.21 -10.29 7.03
N ARG A 23 -9.65 -11.49 7.47
CA ARG A 23 -11.04 -11.71 7.89
C ARG A 23 -11.42 -10.89 9.12
N LEU A 24 -10.49 -10.78 10.09
CA LEU A 24 -10.71 -9.96 11.28
C LEU A 24 -10.85 -8.47 10.90
N ILE A 25 -9.98 -7.95 10.04
CA ILE A 25 -10.08 -6.58 9.52
C ILE A 25 -11.42 -6.37 8.83
N HIS A 26 -11.80 -7.26 7.92
CA HIS A 26 -13.06 -7.16 7.19
C HIS A 26 -14.28 -7.18 8.12
N LEU A 27 -14.31 -8.03 9.15
CA LEU A 27 -15.38 -8.08 10.13
C LEU A 27 -15.52 -6.80 10.94
N ALA A 28 -14.39 -6.14 11.22
CA ALA A 28 -14.38 -4.96 12.08
C ALA A 28 -14.61 -3.66 11.30
N THR A 29 -14.18 -3.57 10.04
CA THR A 29 -14.33 -2.36 9.21
C THR A 29 -15.46 -2.44 8.21
N ALA A 30 -15.99 -3.63 7.94
CA ALA A 30 -16.91 -3.94 6.84
C ALA A 30 -16.36 -3.59 5.46
N ASP A 31 -15.04 -3.31 5.34
CA ASP A 31 -14.40 -2.96 4.09
C ASP A 31 -14.28 -4.17 3.16
N SER A 32 -14.53 -3.96 1.88
CA SER A 32 -14.40 -5.00 0.85
C SER A 32 -12.95 -5.43 0.64
N TYR A 33 -12.00 -4.55 0.92
CA TYR A 33 -10.56 -4.77 0.75
C TYR A 33 -9.83 -4.55 2.07
N THR A 34 -8.81 -5.35 2.31
CA THR A 34 -8.07 -5.37 3.59
C THR A 34 -6.58 -5.14 3.43
N HIS A 35 -6.12 -4.92 2.20
CA HIS A 35 -4.72 -4.66 1.88
C HIS A 35 -4.62 -3.63 0.75
N ALA A 36 -3.65 -2.73 0.85
CA ALA A 36 -3.36 -1.69 -0.12
C ALA A 36 -1.88 -1.69 -0.49
N SER A 37 -1.58 -1.52 -1.77
CA SER A 37 -0.22 -1.36 -2.27
C SER A 37 -0.17 -0.32 -3.40
N ILE A 38 1.02 0.25 -3.63
CA ILE A 38 1.26 1.27 -4.65
C ILE A 38 2.34 0.81 -5.63
N GLY A 39 2.08 0.97 -6.93
CA GLY A 39 3.00 0.67 -8.03
C GLY A 39 3.24 1.89 -8.91
N LEU A 40 4.43 1.98 -9.49
CA LEU A 40 4.84 3.07 -10.39
C LEU A 40 5.16 2.59 -11.81
N ASP A 41 5.51 1.32 -11.98
CA ASP A 41 6.11 0.80 -13.21
C ASP A 41 5.12 -0.08 -14.02
N GLY A 42 3.82 0.12 -13.82
CA GLY A 42 2.78 -0.53 -14.60
C GLY A 42 1.77 -1.31 -13.77
N PRO A 43 0.70 -1.82 -14.39
CA PRO A 43 -0.41 -2.48 -13.70
C PRO A 43 -0.06 -3.87 -13.16
N ILE A 44 1.09 -4.42 -13.54
CA ILE A 44 1.56 -5.76 -13.11
C ILE A 44 2.60 -5.65 -11.98
N GLY A 45 3.06 -4.45 -11.66
CA GLY A 45 4.02 -4.21 -10.59
C GLY A 45 5.45 -3.93 -11.09
N PRO A 46 6.42 -3.75 -10.18
CA PRO A 46 6.32 -4.05 -8.73
C PRO A 46 5.40 -3.11 -7.96
N PHE A 47 4.79 -3.65 -6.92
CA PHE A 47 4.01 -2.89 -5.94
C PHE A 47 4.73 -2.86 -4.60
N TYR A 48 4.56 -1.77 -3.86
CA TYR A 48 5.16 -1.58 -2.54
C TYR A 48 4.08 -1.44 -1.49
N SER A 49 4.26 -2.13 -0.36
CA SER A 49 3.30 -2.13 0.74
C SER A 49 3.96 -2.49 2.06
N PHE A 50 3.25 -2.22 3.15
CA PHE A 50 3.56 -2.82 4.45
C PHE A 50 2.76 -4.10 4.60
N ALA A 51 3.47 -5.23 4.58
CA ALA A 51 2.88 -6.56 4.64
C ALA A 51 3.73 -7.52 5.46
N ARG A 52 3.19 -8.72 5.68
CA ARG A 52 3.92 -9.82 6.30
C ARG A 52 4.97 -10.35 5.33
N LYS A 53 6.17 -10.59 5.84
CA LYS A 53 7.25 -11.19 5.03
C LYS A 53 7.02 -12.67 4.72
N TYR A 54 6.23 -13.37 5.57
CA TYR A 54 5.90 -14.78 5.40
C TYR A 54 4.40 -15.01 5.52
N SER A 55 3.83 -15.81 4.65
CA SER A 55 2.37 -16.07 4.58
C SER A 55 1.79 -16.77 5.82
N HIS A 56 2.61 -17.52 6.55
CA HIS A 56 2.17 -18.36 7.67
C HIS A 56 2.37 -17.70 9.05
N PHE A 57 3.16 -16.61 9.14
CA PHE A 57 3.45 -15.94 10.41
C PHE A 57 2.98 -14.49 10.37
N ALA A 58 2.46 -14.00 11.51
CA ALA A 58 2.08 -12.59 11.65
C ALA A 58 3.30 -11.64 11.63
N LEU A 59 4.43 -12.11 12.10
CA LEU A 59 5.71 -11.40 12.15
C LEU A 59 6.83 -12.32 11.60
N PRO A 60 7.89 -11.77 10.98
CA PRO A 60 8.15 -10.36 10.76
C PRO A 60 7.32 -9.76 9.64
N ALA A 61 6.90 -8.51 9.84
CA ALA A 61 6.16 -7.72 8.87
C ALA A 61 6.82 -6.34 8.72
N GLY A 62 6.78 -5.78 7.52
CA GLY A 62 7.42 -4.52 7.20
C GLY A 62 7.21 -4.10 5.76
N LEU A 63 8.02 -3.15 5.28
CA LEU A 63 7.98 -2.72 3.89
C LEU A 63 8.49 -3.82 2.96
N VAL A 64 7.67 -4.22 2.03
CA VAL A 64 7.92 -5.28 1.05
C VAL A 64 7.64 -4.80 -0.37
N GLU A 65 8.31 -5.42 -1.32
CA GLU A 65 7.99 -5.34 -2.74
C GLU A 65 7.16 -6.58 -3.10
N GLU A 66 6.02 -6.36 -3.71
CA GLU A 66 5.08 -7.39 -4.13
C GLU A 66 5.00 -7.40 -5.66
N GLN A 67 5.06 -8.57 -6.27
CA GLN A 67 4.80 -8.72 -7.69
C GLN A 67 3.46 -9.41 -7.89
N ILE A 68 2.65 -8.87 -8.79
CA ILE A 68 1.44 -9.55 -9.28
C ILE A 68 1.90 -10.63 -10.26
N GLY A 69 2.40 -11.73 -9.72
CA GLY A 69 2.86 -12.85 -10.54
C GLY A 69 1.73 -13.78 -10.98
N PRO A 70 2.05 -14.76 -11.86
CA PRO A 70 1.11 -15.82 -12.23
C PRO A 70 0.58 -16.60 -11.03
N GLU A 71 1.23 -16.50 -9.88
CA GLU A 71 0.80 -17.11 -8.62
C GLU A 71 -0.54 -16.59 -8.08
N LEU A 72 -0.92 -15.33 -8.40
CA LEU A 72 -2.29 -14.85 -8.13
C LEU A 72 -3.33 -15.56 -9.00
N ARG A 73 -2.92 -16.07 -10.18
CA ARG A 73 -3.77 -16.81 -11.10
C ARG A 73 -3.84 -18.31 -10.81
N THR A 74 -2.82 -18.88 -10.17
CA THR A 74 -2.69 -20.32 -9.98
C THR A 74 -3.14 -20.81 -8.60
N LYS A 75 -3.19 -19.94 -7.59
CA LYS A 75 -3.86 -20.30 -6.34
C LYS A 75 -5.36 -20.28 -6.59
N ARG A 76 -6.00 -21.44 -6.43
CA ARG A 76 -7.43 -21.76 -6.61
C ARG A 76 -8.43 -20.82 -5.89
N GLN A 77 -8.00 -19.69 -5.38
CA GLN A 77 -8.85 -18.68 -4.77
C GLN A 77 -8.71 -17.38 -5.57
N GLN A 78 -9.78 -17.01 -6.24
CA GLN A 78 -9.91 -15.67 -6.79
C GLN A 78 -9.86 -14.67 -5.62
N VAL A 79 -8.75 -13.97 -5.50
CA VAL A 79 -8.63 -12.90 -4.50
C VAL A 79 -9.35 -11.68 -5.06
N PRO A 80 -10.40 -11.19 -4.42
CA PRO A 80 -11.02 -9.93 -4.84
C PRO A 80 -9.97 -8.82 -4.84
N CYS A 81 -9.84 -8.15 -5.98
CA CYS A 81 -8.90 -7.04 -6.13
C CYS A 81 -9.54 -5.91 -6.93
N CYS A 82 -9.05 -4.69 -6.67
CA CYS A 82 -9.38 -3.50 -7.43
C CYS A 82 -8.09 -2.76 -7.72
N LEU A 83 -7.87 -2.41 -8.99
CA LEU A 83 -6.72 -1.63 -9.44
C LEU A 83 -7.20 -0.25 -9.85
N TYR A 84 -6.69 0.79 -9.19
CA TYR A 84 -6.90 2.18 -9.56
C TYR A 84 -5.68 2.69 -10.32
N GLU A 85 -5.95 3.40 -11.41
CA GLU A 85 -4.96 4.15 -12.18
C GLU A 85 -5.16 5.63 -11.91
N LEU A 86 -4.10 6.31 -11.47
CA LEU A 86 -4.12 7.73 -11.19
C LEU A 86 -3.10 8.44 -12.05
N SER A 87 -3.58 9.39 -12.85
CA SER A 87 -2.72 10.26 -13.65
C SER A 87 -2.18 11.40 -12.79
N VAL A 88 -0.86 11.54 -12.75
CA VAL A 88 -0.15 12.55 -11.94
C VAL A 88 0.87 13.32 -12.79
N SER A 89 1.27 14.48 -12.30
CA SER A 89 2.37 15.22 -12.94
C SER A 89 3.71 14.47 -12.80
N PRO A 90 4.68 14.71 -13.71
CA PRO A 90 6.01 14.11 -13.59
C PRO A 90 6.72 14.44 -12.28
N GLU A 91 6.46 15.62 -11.71
CA GLU A 91 7.04 16.04 -10.43
C GLU A 91 6.51 15.19 -9.27
N ILE A 92 5.20 14.97 -9.24
CA ILE A 92 4.54 14.09 -8.26
C ILE A 92 5.05 12.66 -8.41
N TYR A 93 5.11 12.15 -9.65
CA TYR A 93 5.65 10.83 -9.93
C TYR A 93 7.11 10.69 -9.46
N ALA A 94 7.96 11.67 -9.76
CA ALA A 94 9.35 11.68 -9.31
C ALA A 94 9.48 11.77 -7.77
N SER A 95 8.57 12.52 -7.12
CA SER A 95 8.50 12.59 -5.66
C SER A 95 8.16 11.24 -5.05
N LEU A 96 7.11 10.57 -5.55
CA LEU A 96 6.71 9.23 -5.12
C LEU A 96 7.83 8.22 -5.30
N ARG A 97 8.48 8.21 -6.47
CA ARG A 97 9.61 7.31 -6.74
C ARG A 97 10.76 7.52 -5.76
N ARG A 98 11.12 8.77 -5.47
CA ARG A 98 12.19 9.07 -4.48
C ARG A 98 11.80 8.60 -3.07
N GLN A 99 10.57 8.87 -2.63
CA GLN A 99 10.09 8.47 -1.30
C GLN A 99 10.09 6.94 -1.15
N ILE A 100 9.49 6.23 -2.11
CA ILE A 100 9.45 4.75 -2.09
C ILE A 100 10.86 4.17 -2.11
N SER A 101 11.74 4.65 -3.00
CA SER A 101 13.13 4.17 -3.10
C SER A 101 13.92 4.41 -1.82
N ALA A 102 13.78 5.59 -1.21
CA ALA A 102 14.45 5.92 0.04
C ALA A 102 13.97 5.05 1.20
N MET A 103 12.65 4.83 1.32
CA MET A 103 12.08 3.96 2.34
C MET A 103 12.49 2.50 2.11
N TYR A 104 12.44 2.03 0.87
CA TYR A 104 12.80 0.65 0.54
C TYR A 104 14.29 0.35 0.75
N ALA A 105 15.17 1.30 0.47
CA ALA A 105 16.60 1.19 0.77
C ALA A 105 16.87 1.04 2.28
N GLN A 106 16.03 1.65 3.12
CA GLN A 106 16.10 1.59 4.57
C GLN A 106 15.01 0.69 5.19
N ARG A 107 14.47 -0.29 4.44
CA ARG A 107 13.31 -1.08 4.83
C ARG A 107 13.44 -1.85 6.15
N GLN A 108 14.65 -2.08 6.61
CA GLN A 108 14.91 -2.73 7.91
C GLN A 108 14.56 -1.84 9.10
N ARG A 109 14.55 -0.52 8.92
CA ARG A 109 14.18 0.46 9.93
C ARG A 109 12.67 0.52 10.14
N TYR A 110 11.89 0.22 9.10
CA TYR A 110 10.44 0.35 9.12
C TYR A 110 9.76 -0.94 9.57
N HIS A 111 8.80 -0.81 10.46
CA HIS A 111 8.08 -1.92 11.07
C HIS A 111 6.58 -1.86 10.77
N TYR A 112 5.93 -3.00 10.81
CA TYR A 112 4.47 -3.06 10.65
C TYR A 112 3.78 -2.56 11.92
N ASN A 113 2.84 -1.63 11.77
CA ASN A 113 2.07 -1.07 12.89
C ASN A 113 0.84 -1.94 13.18
N LEU A 114 1.05 -3.11 13.77
CA LEU A 114 -0.05 -4.02 14.13
C LEU A 114 -1.00 -3.38 15.15
N LEU A 115 -0.45 -2.67 16.14
CA LEU A 115 -1.26 -1.98 17.16
C LEU A 115 -2.06 -0.83 16.54
N GLY A 116 -1.47 -0.08 15.60
CA GLY A 116 -2.17 0.98 14.87
C GLY A 116 -3.28 0.43 13.98
N ALA A 117 -3.04 -0.71 13.32
CA ALA A 117 -4.07 -1.37 12.54
C ALA A 117 -5.24 -1.83 13.42
N LEU A 118 -4.97 -2.36 14.60
CA LEU A 118 -6.00 -2.76 15.57
C LEU A 118 -6.71 -1.56 16.19
N SER A 119 -6.00 -0.46 16.49
CA SER A 119 -6.60 0.74 17.09
C SER A 119 -7.55 1.48 16.16
N CYS A 120 -7.38 1.32 14.83
CA CYS A 120 -8.34 1.83 13.85
C CYS A 120 -9.74 1.26 14.04
N PHE A 121 -9.90 0.04 14.60
CA PHE A 121 -11.22 -0.51 14.93
C PHE A 121 -11.95 0.28 16.01
N PHE A 122 -11.22 0.98 16.84
CA PHE A 122 -11.77 1.79 17.94
C PHE A 122 -11.80 3.28 17.60
N ASN A 123 -11.56 3.66 16.31
CA ASN A 123 -11.38 5.04 15.87
C ASN A 123 -10.32 5.81 16.68
N LEU A 124 -9.31 5.10 17.18
CA LEU A 124 -8.19 5.67 17.92
C LEU A 124 -6.94 5.62 17.02
N PRO A 125 -6.60 6.71 16.31
CA PRO A 125 -5.41 6.73 15.46
C PRO A 125 -4.15 6.60 16.34
N LEU A 126 -3.44 5.51 16.21
CA LEU A 126 -2.15 5.29 16.87
C LEU A 126 -1.02 5.52 15.86
N ASP A 127 -0.53 6.75 15.82
CA ASP A 127 0.60 7.11 14.97
C ASP A 127 1.92 6.82 15.72
N ARG A 128 2.75 5.94 15.16
CA ARG A 128 4.05 5.55 15.72
C ARG A 128 5.13 5.78 14.68
N ARG A 129 6.17 6.48 15.08
CA ARG A 129 7.32 6.75 14.22
C ARG A 129 7.90 5.44 13.64
N ASP A 130 8.18 5.44 12.34
CA ASP A 130 8.73 4.30 11.59
C ASP A 130 7.86 3.02 11.62
N HIS A 131 6.58 3.14 12.01
CA HIS A 131 5.61 2.05 12.03
C HIS A 131 4.41 2.39 11.17
N TYR A 132 4.13 1.57 10.17
CA TYR A 132 3.04 1.77 9.22
C TYR A 132 2.24 0.49 9.03
N PHE A 133 0.97 0.62 8.71
CA PHE A 133 0.18 -0.42 8.09
C PHE A 133 -0.09 -0.05 6.62
N CYS A 134 -0.56 -1.01 5.81
CA CYS A 134 -0.59 -0.87 4.35
C CYS A 134 -1.32 0.38 3.85
N SER A 135 -2.53 0.66 4.32
CA SER A 135 -3.29 1.83 3.88
C SER A 135 -2.71 3.14 4.40
N GLN A 136 -2.16 3.18 5.61
CA GLN A 136 -1.47 4.35 6.15
C GLN A 136 -0.24 4.72 5.30
N PHE A 137 0.53 3.74 4.87
CA PHE A 137 1.69 3.93 4.01
C PHE A 137 1.27 4.52 2.65
N VAL A 138 0.30 3.90 1.98
CA VAL A 138 -0.18 4.37 0.67
C VAL A 138 -0.78 5.76 0.78
N ALA A 139 -1.66 6.01 1.75
CA ALA A 139 -2.28 7.31 1.97
C ALA A 139 -1.26 8.40 2.31
N GLY A 140 -0.25 8.08 3.13
CA GLY A 140 0.85 8.98 3.46
C GLY A 140 1.64 9.40 2.22
N LEU A 141 2.03 8.44 1.38
CA LEU A 141 2.74 8.73 0.14
C LEU A 141 1.94 9.61 -0.82
N LEU A 142 0.65 9.33 -0.99
CA LEU A 142 -0.23 10.11 -1.87
C LEU A 142 -0.41 11.55 -1.36
N ARG A 143 -0.61 11.72 -0.05
CA ARG A 143 -0.71 13.04 0.58
C ARG A 143 0.60 13.81 0.50
N ASP A 144 1.70 13.21 0.91
CA ASP A 144 3.00 13.89 1.05
C ASP A 144 3.64 14.20 -0.32
N SER A 145 3.23 13.50 -1.37
CA SER A 145 3.61 13.81 -2.75
C SER A 145 2.71 14.85 -3.41
N GLY A 146 1.55 15.15 -2.83
CA GLY A 146 0.52 16.00 -3.44
C GLY A 146 -0.33 15.31 -4.50
N ALA A 147 -0.27 13.97 -4.60
CA ALA A 147 -1.08 13.21 -5.56
C ALA A 147 -2.57 13.23 -5.22
N LEU A 148 -2.90 13.29 -3.92
CA LEU A 148 -4.27 13.42 -3.41
C LEU A 148 -4.29 14.37 -2.21
N GLU A 149 -5.29 15.25 -2.20
CA GLU A 149 -5.64 16.02 -1.02
C GLU A 149 -6.51 15.13 -0.11
N LEU A 150 -5.86 14.50 0.86
CA LEU A 150 -6.56 13.74 1.88
C LEU A 150 -6.80 14.64 3.10
N SER A 151 -8.07 14.90 3.43
CA SER A 151 -8.41 15.51 4.70
C SER A 151 -7.87 14.63 5.83
N LYS A 152 -7.23 15.26 6.83
CA LYS A 152 -6.89 14.52 8.05
C LYS A 152 -8.19 13.98 8.68
N PRO A 153 -8.19 12.74 9.15
CA PRO A 153 -9.31 12.21 9.92
C PRO A 153 -9.54 13.00 11.21
#